data_1397fa8c1458d8a86219b9190d3fe137
#
_entry.id   1397fa8c1458d8a86219b9190d3fe137
#
_cell.length_a   1.000
_cell.length_b   1.000
_cell.length_c   1.000
_cell.angle_alpha   90.00
_cell.angle_beta   90.00
_cell.angle_gamma   90.00
#
_symmetry.space_group_name_H-M   'P 1'
#
loop_
_entity.id
_entity.type
_entity.pdbx_description
1 polymer ?
#
loop_
_entity_poly.entity_id
_entity_poly.type
_entity_poly.pdbx_seq_one_letter_code
_entity_poly.pdbx_strand_id
1 'polypeptide(L)'
;MICSSQFMRLFRLAMILLVSLATIGPARADQRLADATERRDSRTFQSLLASHADVNGVQADGATALHWAVYWDEGRTVEALVAAGANVNAANDHGVTPLALAAQNRNDVIVHRLLAAGANPNATVSTGESVLMTAARAGNPDVVKALLARGAEVNSAEPGHGQTALMWAVSERHADIVLLLLNAGADASARSRVRHRTVQLSTRYGDQNSVRGVTEVDLGGFTPLLFAARVGDVPSAGHLLAKGAQVNDAAPGGASALVIAAHSGQTALATFLLGLGADVNAHGAGYSALHAAVLRGDLDLVKVLLARGADPNLPLEKGTPSRYYSKDYAFNDNLVGATPFWLAARFGEPEIMSALAGAGADPRAALPDGTTALMAAVIPTRGLGAFRLGDRRERYQGPADIAAKADGEDEALTIATASRAIDLGVDVNAANKDGDTTLHMAAGLALGPAIEFLVKKGASLGARNQKGLTPLTVTSARPERGPQGQVVYGFLTAEERERTAKLLRRLGATE
;
A
#
# COMPACT_ATOMS: atom_id res chain seq x y z
N MET A 1 2.40 -0.52 -5.45
CA MET A 1 3.87 -0.51 -5.54
C MET A 1 4.33 -1.52 -6.60
N ILE A 2 4.12 -1.22 -7.85
CA ILE A 2 4.71 -1.94 -8.97
C ILE A 2 5.09 -0.86 -9.96
N CYS A 3 6.15 -0.13 -9.73
CA CYS A 3 6.56 0.84 -10.75
C CYS A 3 8.07 1.06 -10.88
N SER A 4 8.90 0.91 -9.88
CA SER A 4 10.32 1.24 -10.10
C SER A 4 11.13 0.10 -10.74
N SER A 5 10.90 -1.15 -10.39
CA SER A 5 11.71 -2.26 -10.91
C SER A 5 11.24 -2.80 -12.27
N GLN A 6 9.94 -2.73 -12.57
CA GLN A 6 9.42 -3.15 -13.89
C GLN A 6 9.63 -2.08 -14.96
N PHE A 7 9.55 -0.79 -14.59
CA PHE A 7 9.83 0.30 -15.53
C PHE A 7 11.31 0.31 -15.95
N MET A 8 12.23 0.07 -15.01
CA MET A 8 13.66 -0.08 -15.33
C MET A 8 13.96 -1.31 -16.19
N ARG A 9 13.22 -2.41 -16.02
CA ARG A 9 13.35 -3.61 -16.88
C ARG A 9 12.74 -3.40 -18.26
N LEU A 10 11.60 -2.73 -18.36
CA LEU A 10 10.98 -2.41 -19.64
C LEU A 10 11.77 -1.37 -20.44
N PHE A 11 12.39 -0.38 -19.75
CA PHE A 11 13.25 0.59 -20.40
C PHE A 11 14.58 -0.04 -20.91
N ARG A 12 15.13 -1.02 -20.17
CA ARG A 12 16.29 -1.80 -20.63
C ARG A 12 15.92 -2.80 -21.75
N LEU A 13 14.73 -3.37 -21.74
CA LEU A 13 14.25 -4.32 -22.74
C LEU A 13 13.79 -3.64 -24.04
N ALA A 14 13.21 -2.44 -23.97
CA ALA A 14 12.82 -1.69 -25.16
C ALA A 14 14.03 -1.22 -26.00
N MET A 15 15.22 -1.11 -25.40
CA MET A 15 16.45 -0.79 -26.12
C MET A 15 17.19 -2.02 -26.71
N ILE A 16 16.82 -3.24 -26.32
CA ILE A 16 17.59 -4.45 -26.69
C ILE A 16 16.92 -5.33 -27.77
N LEU A 17 15.65 -5.12 -28.09
CA LEU A 17 14.90 -6.03 -28.98
C LEU A 17 14.36 -5.34 -30.24
N LEU A 18 15.25 -4.97 -31.17
CA LEU A 18 14.91 -4.80 -32.58
C LEU A 18 16.16 -4.95 -33.45
N VAL A 19 16.58 -6.19 -33.67
CA VAL A 19 17.48 -6.54 -34.77
C VAL A 19 16.67 -7.14 -35.92
N SER A 20 16.74 -6.44 -37.08
CA SER A 20 16.55 -6.86 -38.46
C SER A 20 15.15 -7.14 -39.00
N LEU A 21 14.72 -6.21 -39.87
CA LEU A 21 14.27 -6.59 -41.24
C LEU A 21 14.52 -5.37 -42.14
N ALA A 22 15.45 -5.53 -43.08
CA ALA A 22 15.80 -4.49 -44.05
C ALA A 22 14.70 -4.32 -45.09
N THR A 23 14.05 -3.15 -45.10
CA THR A 23 13.32 -2.64 -46.24
C THR A 23 13.93 -1.32 -46.68
N ILE A 24 14.30 -1.22 -47.96
CA ILE A 24 14.91 -0.04 -48.59
C ILE A 24 13.84 1.08 -48.62
N GLY A 25 13.99 2.05 -47.68
CA GLY A 25 13.22 3.30 -47.59
C GLY A 25 14.10 4.50 -47.96
N PRO A 26 13.55 5.73 -48.04
CA PRO A 26 14.29 6.94 -48.51
C PRO A 26 15.54 7.16 -47.67
N ALA A 27 16.55 7.84 -48.26
CA ALA A 27 17.92 8.00 -47.77
C ALA A 27 17.99 8.04 -46.22
N ARG A 28 18.43 6.91 -45.64
CA ARG A 28 18.66 6.79 -44.20
C ARG A 28 19.72 7.82 -43.81
N ALA A 29 19.39 8.66 -42.84
CA ALA A 29 20.40 9.47 -42.15
C ALA A 29 21.59 8.57 -41.75
N ASP A 30 22.82 9.11 -41.83
CA ASP A 30 24.05 8.35 -41.56
C ASP A 30 24.12 7.95 -40.10
N GLN A 31 23.61 6.77 -39.76
CA GLN A 31 23.58 6.27 -38.39
C GLN A 31 24.89 5.66 -37.88
N ARG A 32 25.95 5.59 -38.75
CA ARG A 32 27.18 4.88 -38.43
C ARG A 32 27.87 5.38 -37.17
N LEU A 33 27.81 6.69 -36.86
CA LEU A 33 28.40 7.25 -35.66
C LEU A 33 27.61 6.82 -34.40
N ALA A 34 26.27 6.78 -34.48
CA ALA A 34 25.43 6.26 -33.40
C ALA A 34 25.68 4.77 -33.14
N ASP A 35 25.77 3.96 -34.22
CA ASP A 35 26.07 2.53 -34.11
C ASP A 35 27.45 2.24 -33.50
N ALA A 36 28.47 3.03 -33.87
CA ALA A 36 29.82 2.88 -33.30
C ALA A 36 29.84 3.24 -31.80
N THR A 37 29.08 4.28 -31.41
CA THR A 37 28.99 4.70 -30.01
C THR A 37 28.17 3.70 -29.18
N GLU A 38 27.08 3.17 -29.72
CA GLU A 38 26.30 2.10 -29.08
C GLU A 38 27.17 0.88 -28.75
N ARG A 39 27.99 0.45 -29.73
CA ARG A 39 28.87 -0.73 -29.59
C ARG A 39 30.15 -0.41 -28.79
N ARG A 40 30.37 0.85 -28.39
CA ARG A 40 31.56 1.34 -27.73
C ARG A 40 32.81 1.08 -28.55
N ASP A 41 32.71 1.13 -29.89
CA ASP A 41 33.84 0.98 -30.79
C ASP A 41 34.56 2.32 -30.94
N SER A 42 35.47 2.58 -30.02
CA SER A 42 36.23 3.84 -29.96
C SER A 42 37.06 4.09 -31.23
N ARG A 43 37.56 3.06 -31.91
CA ARG A 43 38.36 3.21 -33.14
C ARG A 43 37.48 3.71 -34.29
N THR A 44 36.34 3.03 -34.52
CA THR A 44 35.40 3.42 -35.57
C THR A 44 34.78 4.78 -35.24
N PHE A 45 34.44 5.06 -33.99
CA PHE A 45 33.95 6.36 -33.55
C PHE A 45 34.92 7.49 -33.90
N GLN A 46 36.24 7.38 -33.53
CA GLN A 46 37.24 8.37 -33.82
C GLN A 46 37.45 8.58 -35.32
N SER A 47 37.50 7.49 -36.11
CA SER A 47 37.62 7.54 -37.55
C SER A 47 36.48 8.27 -38.22
N LEU A 48 35.21 7.96 -37.81
CA LEU A 48 34.01 8.61 -38.32
C LEU A 48 33.98 10.10 -37.97
N LEU A 49 34.28 10.43 -36.70
CA LEU A 49 34.32 11.82 -36.24
C LEU A 49 35.36 12.66 -37.02
N ALA A 50 36.55 12.10 -37.22
CA ALA A 50 37.62 12.74 -37.99
C ALA A 50 37.29 12.90 -39.48
N SER A 51 36.44 12.04 -40.04
CA SER A 51 35.94 12.14 -41.43
C SER A 51 34.71 13.03 -41.56
N HIS A 52 34.34 13.76 -40.53
CA HIS A 52 33.13 14.61 -40.49
C HIS A 52 31.80 13.88 -40.81
N ALA A 53 31.68 12.62 -40.35
CA ALA A 53 30.41 11.91 -40.41
C ALA A 53 29.32 12.73 -39.70
N ASP A 54 28.05 12.55 -40.12
CA ASP A 54 26.93 13.28 -39.53
C ASP A 54 26.82 12.96 -38.05
N VAL A 55 27.18 13.94 -37.21
CA VAL A 55 27.11 13.84 -35.74
C VAL A 55 25.68 13.72 -35.20
N ASN A 56 24.70 14.14 -35.99
CA ASN A 56 23.27 14.12 -35.68
C ASN A 56 22.51 12.97 -36.35
N GLY A 57 23.23 12.07 -37.01
CA GLY A 57 22.63 10.88 -37.59
C GLY A 57 21.91 10.03 -36.57
N VAL A 58 20.70 9.58 -36.90
CA VAL A 58 19.80 8.87 -35.99
C VAL A 58 19.65 7.40 -36.35
N GLN A 59 19.51 6.56 -35.35
CA GLN A 59 19.07 5.18 -35.50
C GLN A 59 17.56 5.08 -35.75
N ALA A 60 17.04 3.87 -35.91
CA ALA A 60 15.65 3.62 -36.24
C ALA A 60 14.65 4.09 -35.17
N ASP A 61 15.10 4.21 -33.91
CA ASP A 61 14.33 4.69 -32.75
C ASP A 61 14.58 6.19 -32.44
N GLY A 62 15.29 6.89 -33.34
CA GLY A 62 15.66 8.30 -33.17
C GLY A 62 16.86 8.55 -32.27
N ALA A 63 17.55 7.51 -31.76
CA ALA A 63 18.74 7.68 -30.92
C ALA A 63 19.93 8.19 -31.74
N THR A 64 20.68 9.17 -31.18
CA THR A 64 21.92 9.71 -31.74
C THR A 64 23.13 9.14 -31.03
N ALA A 65 24.33 9.39 -31.58
CA ALA A 65 25.57 9.07 -30.89
C ALA A 65 25.67 9.72 -29.51
N LEU A 66 25.12 10.94 -29.33
CA LEU A 66 25.12 11.62 -28.02
C LEU A 66 24.22 10.91 -27.00
N HIS A 67 23.09 10.33 -27.39
CA HIS A 67 22.28 9.49 -26.49
C HIS A 67 23.08 8.31 -25.95
N TRP A 68 23.78 7.59 -26.81
CA TRP A 68 24.61 6.45 -26.41
C TRP A 68 25.80 6.83 -25.56
N ALA A 69 26.50 7.92 -25.92
CA ALA A 69 27.63 8.42 -25.11
C ALA A 69 27.18 8.78 -23.67
N VAL A 70 26.01 9.39 -23.52
CA VAL A 70 25.43 9.70 -22.21
C VAL A 70 24.93 8.43 -21.52
N TYR A 71 24.29 7.52 -22.23
CA TYR A 71 23.81 6.25 -21.67
C TYR A 71 24.96 5.43 -21.05
N TRP A 72 26.14 5.42 -21.70
CA TRP A 72 27.33 4.74 -21.21
C TRP A 72 28.18 5.56 -20.22
N ASP A 73 27.74 6.77 -19.85
CA ASP A 73 28.47 7.70 -19.00
C ASP A 73 29.88 8.07 -19.54
N GLU A 74 30.09 8.08 -20.87
CA GLU A 74 31.33 8.36 -21.51
C GLU A 74 31.59 9.87 -21.67
N GLY A 75 31.95 10.56 -20.58
CA GLY A 75 32.09 12.02 -20.56
C GLY A 75 33.03 12.59 -21.63
N ARG A 76 34.11 11.87 -22.04
CA ARG A 76 35.01 12.31 -23.13
C ARG A 76 34.33 12.22 -24.50
N THR A 77 33.54 11.16 -24.72
CA THR A 77 32.80 10.98 -25.95
C THR A 77 31.69 12.03 -26.05
N VAL A 78 30.98 12.32 -24.94
CA VAL A 78 30.01 13.43 -24.85
C VAL A 78 30.67 14.76 -25.22
N GLU A 79 31.85 15.08 -24.66
CA GLU A 79 32.58 16.31 -24.94
C GLU A 79 32.97 16.43 -26.42
N ALA A 80 33.49 15.35 -27.01
CA ALA A 80 33.86 15.31 -28.42
C ALA A 80 32.64 15.53 -29.34
N LEU A 81 31.50 14.88 -29.04
CA LEU A 81 30.28 15.03 -29.81
C LEU A 81 29.69 16.45 -29.71
N VAL A 82 29.64 17.02 -28.52
CA VAL A 82 29.20 18.39 -28.30
C VAL A 82 30.09 19.39 -29.06
N ALA A 83 31.40 19.20 -28.98
CA ALA A 83 32.38 20.05 -29.72
C ALA A 83 32.24 19.91 -31.26
N ALA A 84 31.79 18.75 -31.73
CA ALA A 84 31.49 18.50 -33.15
C ALA A 84 30.11 19.00 -33.60
N GLY A 85 29.33 19.65 -32.73
CA GLY A 85 28.01 20.20 -33.05
C GLY A 85 26.86 19.22 -32.91
N ALA A 86 26.98 18.23 -32.04
CA ALA A 86 25.83 17.35 -31.72
C ALA A 86 24.68 18.16 -31.15
N ASN A 87 23.47 17.87 -31.63
CA ASN A 87 22.24 18.46 -31.10
C ASN A 87 21.95 17.93 -29.68
N VAL A 88 22.26 18.73 -28.66
CA VAL A 88 22.07 18.39 -27.26
C VAL A 88 20.57 18.27 -26.86
N ASN A 89 19.66 18.72 -27.73
CA ASN A 89 18.20 18.65 -27.57
C ASN A 89 17.56 17.60 -28.48
N ALA A 90 18.35 16.76 -29.14
CA ALA A 90 17.77 15.65 -29.90
C ALA A 90 16.93 14.75 -28.97
N ALA A 91 15.75 14.41 -29.43
CA ALA A 91 14.85 13.49 -28.71
C ALA A 91 14.63 12.25 -29.56
N ASN A 92 14.70 11.08 -28.94
CA ASN A 92 14.34 9.83 -29.59
C ASN A 92 12.80 9.68 -29.71
N ASP A 93 12.32 8.59 -30.27
CA ASP A 93 10.87 8.33 -30.48
C ASP A 93 10.05 8.33 -29.17
N HIS A 94 10.70 8.15 -28.04
CA HIS A 94 10.10 8.24 -26.70
C HIS A 94 10.22 9.63 -26.05
N GLY A 95 10.72 10.62 -26.79
CA GLY A 95 10.95 11.97 -26.29
C GLY A 95 12.15 12.07 -25.35
N VAL A 96 12.94 11.00 -25.21
CA VAL A 96 14.10 10.99 -24.30
C VAL A 96 15.24 11.82 -24.93
N THR A 97 15.75 12.78 -24.18
CA THR A 97 16.89 13.63 -24.56
C THR A 97 18.17 13.16 -23.87
N PRO A 98 19.37 13.52 -24.37
CA PRO A 98 20.65 13.28 -23.66
C PRO A 98 20.62 13.84 -22.23
N LEU A 99 20.02 15.01 -21.99
CA LEU A 99 19.90 15.59 -20.66
C LEU A 99 19.04 14.72 -19.72
N ALA A 100 17.94 14.14 -20.22
CA ALA A 100 17.10 13.23 -19.44
C ALA A 100 17.87 11.95 -19.04
N LEU A 101 18.66 11.39 -19.97
CA LEU A 101 19.53 10.24 -19.68
C LEU A 101 20.60 10.57 -18.63
N ALA A 102 21.28 11.73 -18.76
CA ALA A 102 22.27 12.17 -17.81
C ALA A 102 21.70 12.36 -16.40
N ALA A 103 20.49 12.93 -16.31
CA ALA A 103 19.76 13.08 -15.05
C ALA A 103 19.39 11.73 -14.43
N GLN A 104 18.94 10.78 -15.25
CA GLN A 104 18.63 9.41 -14.82
C GLN A 104 19.88 8.66 -14.34
N ASN A 105 21.00 8.83 -15.01
CA ASN A 105 22.30 8.25 -14.63
C ASN A 105 22.91 8.92 -13.40
N ARG A 106 22.33 10.02 -12.91
CA ARG A 106 22.83 10.80 -11.78
C ARG A 106 24.23 11.41 -12.04
N ASN A 107 24.59 11.64 -13.30
CA ASN A 107 25.88 12.18 -13.69
C ASN A 107 25.83 13.71 -13.82
N ASP A 108 26.17 14.39 -12.72
CA ASP A 108 26.20 15.86 -12.64
C ASP A 108 27.20 16.49 -13.62
N VAL A 109 28.34 15.85 -13.88
CA VAL A 109 29.37 16.35 -14.81
C VAL A 109 28.81 16.42 -16.24
N ILE A 110 28.16 15.36 -16.70
CA ILE A 110 27.53 15.34 -18.03
C ILE A 110 26.32 16.30 -18.08
N VAL A 111 25.51 16.35 -17.02
CA VAL A 111 24.42 17.32 -16.91
C VAL A 111 24.92 18.76 -17.06
N HIS A 112 25.98 19.12 -16.33
CA HIS A 112 26.58 20.47 -16.43
C HIS A 112 27.06 20.76 -17.84
N ARG A 113 27.71 19.80 -18.51
CA ARG A 113 28.19 19.97 -19.90
C ARG A 113 27.04 20.18 -20.88
N LEU A 114 26.00 19.34 -20.81
CA LEU A 114 24.84 19.46 -21.68
C LEU A 114 24.09 20.79 -21.46
N LEU A 115 23.89 21.19 -20.21
CA LEU A 115 23.27 22.48 -19.87
C LEU A 115 24.12 23.67 -20.32
N ALA A 116 25.47 23.58 -20.24
CA ALA A 116 26.34 24.60 -20.76
C ALA A 116 26.31 24.68 -22.29
N ALA A 117 26.06 23.57 -22.97
CA ALA A 117 25.85 23.51 -24.43
C ALA A 117 24.46 23.87 -24.91
N GLY A 118 23.56 24.32 -24.00
CA GLY A 118 22.20 24.77 -24.34
C GLY A 118 21.13 23.69 -24.33
N ALA A 119 21.36 22.60 -23.59
CA ALA A 119 20.29 21.61 -23.36
C ALA A 119 19.10 22.24 -22.61
N ASN A 120 17.90 21.93 -23.06
CA ASN A 120 16.65 22.47 -22.48
C ASN A 120 16.36 21.77 -21.12
N PRO A 121 16.42 22.49 -19.97
CA PRO A 121 16.14 21.93 -18.66
C PRO A 121 14.66 21.52 -18.47
N ASN A 122 13.78 22.02 -19.35
CA ASN A 122 12.32 21.76 -19.33
C ASN A 122 11.89 20.73 -20.37
N ALA A 123 12.84 20.00 -20.98
CA ALA A 123 12.49 18.89 -21.87
C ALA A 123 11.66 17.83 -21.12
N THR A 124 10.71 17.23 -21.84
CA THR A 124 9.84 16.17 -21.32
C THR A 124 9.92 14.94 -22.21
N VAL A 125 9.81 13.77 -21.59
CA VAL A 125 9.60 12.53 -22.32
C VAL A 125 8.15 12.41 -22.80
N SER A 126 7.85 11.42 -23.66
CA SER A 126 6.51 11.22 -24.25
C SER A 126 5.38 11.07 -23.22
N THR A 127 5.68 10.65 -22.00
CA THR A 127 4.73 10.59 -20.88
C THR A 127 4.48 11.94 -20.22
N GLY A 128 5.20 12.99 -20.61
CA GLY A 128 5.16 14.32 -20.00
C GLY A 128 6.00 14.47 -18.73
N GLU A 129 6.78 13.47 -18.34
CA GLU A 129 7.72 13.55 -17.23
C GLU A 129 8.88 14.49 -17.61
N SER A 130 9.14 15.52 -16.79
CA SER A 130 10.23 16.48 -17.02
C SER A 130 11.58 15.92 -16.56
N VAL A 131 12.67 16.53 -17.09
CA VAL A 131 14.04 16.20 -16.63
C VAL A 131 14.19 16.43 -15.13
N LEU A 132 13.56 17.47 -14.57
CA LEU A 132 13.60 17.73 -13.13
C LEU A 132 12.90 16.63 -12.32
N MET A 133 11.78 16.07 -12.82
CA MET A 133 11.12 14.91 -12.19
C MET A 133 12.01 13.67 -12.23
N THR A 134 12.65 13.42 -13.37
CA THR A 134 13.62 12.33 -13.53
C THR A 134 14.77 12.46 -12.53
N ALA A 135 15.34 13.67 -12.40
CA ALA A 135 16.43 13.97 -11.46
C ALA A 135 16.01 13.80 -10.00
N ALA A 136 14.81 14.29 -9.66
CA ALA A 136 14.23 14.17 -8.32
C ALA A 136 14.01 12.70 -7.90
N ARG A 137 13.57 11.87 -8.84
CA ARG A 137 13.42 10.42 -8.65
C ARG A 137 14.78 9.72 -8.56
N ALA A 138 15.74 10.11 -9.40
CA ALA A 138 17.08 9.49 -9.44
C ALA A 138 17.89 9.75 -8.16
N GLY A 139 17.71 10.89 -7.51
CA GLY A 139 18.28 11.16 -6.20
C GLY A 139 19.70 11.70 -6.21
N ASN A 140 20.04 12.58 -7.17
CA ASN A 140 21.30 13.34 -7.12
C ASN A 140 21.00 14.84 -6.92
N PRO A 141 21.30 15.42 -5.73
CA PRO A 141 21.01 16.82 -5.43
C PRO A 141 21.77 17.81 -6.31
N ASP A 142 22.96 17.46 -6.80
CA ASP A 142 23.77 18.38 -7.64
C ASP A 142 23.19 18.47 -9.06
N VAL A 143 22.60 17.39 -9.58
CA VAL A 143 21.82 17.41 -10.82
C VAL A 143 20.59 18.31 -10.66
N VAL A 144 19.85 18.16 -9.55
CA VAL A 144 18.67 19.01 -9.28
C VAL A 144 19.04 20.48 -9.18
N LYS A 145 20.13 20.82 -8.45
CA LYS A 145 20.64 22.20 -8.38
C LYS A 145 21.00 22.76 -9.75
N ALA A 146 21.70 21.97 -10.57
CA ALA A 146 22.10 22.38 -11.92
C ALA A 146 20.88 22.69 -12.80
N LEU A 147 19.86 21.85 -12.77
CA LEU A 147 18.62 22.06 -13.52
C LEU A 147 17.87 23.33 -13.05
N LEU A 148 17.70 23.48 -11.73
CA LEU A 148 17.03 24.65 -11.14
C LEU A 148 17.79 25.96 -11.48
N ALA A 149 19.14 25.96 -11.42
CA ALA A 149 19.96 27.11 -11.79
C ALA A 149 19.84 27.50 -13.27
N ARG A 150 19.36 26.58 -14.13
CA ARG A 150 19.12 26.83 -15.56
C ARG A 150 17.63 27.03 -15.89
N GLY A 151 16.80 27.28 -14.88
CA GLY A 151 15.38 27.62 -15.06
C GLY A 151 14.46 26.42 -15.28
N ALA A 152 14.78 25.26 -14.70
CA ALA A 152 13.84 24.16 -14.66
C ALA A 152 12.55 24.56 -13.90
N GLU A 153 11.40 24.28 -14.48
CA GLU A 153 10.09 24.59 -13.92
C GLU A 153 9.76 23.69 -12.74
N VAL A 154 9.91 24.25 -11.53
CA VAL A 154 9.83 23.50 -10.27
C VAL A 154 8.43 22.89 -10.00
N ASN A 155 7.35 23.54 -10.46
CA ASN A 155 5.97 23.14 -10.22
C ASN A 155 5.30 22.45 -11.41
N SER A 156 6.05 22.14 -12.46
CA SER A 156 5.55 21.36 -13.58
C SER A 156 5.02 20.02 -13.09
N ALA A 157 3.87 19.58 -13.63
CA ALA A 157 3.23 18.32 -13.27
C ALA A 157 3.04 17.45 -14.52
N GLU A 158 3.36 16.15 -14.42
CA GLU A 158 3.14 15.25 -15.55
C GLU A 158 1.63 15.01 -15.78
N PRO A 159 1.19 14.85 -17.04
CA PRO A 159 -0.23 14.83 -17.37
C PRO A 159 -0.97 13.56 -16.92
N GLY A 160 -0.29 12.45 -16.68
CA GLY A 160 -0.92 11.17 -16.33
C GLY A 160 -1.51 11.16 -14.93
N HIS A 161 -0.69 11.48 -13.93
CA HIS A 161 -1.06 11.46 -12.51
C HIS A 161 -1.06 12.84 -11.85
N GLY A 162 -0.61 13.88 -12.57
CA GLY A 162 -0.46 15.23 -12.02
C GLY A 162 0.61 15.32 -10.93
N GLN A 163 1.65 14.48 -11.01
CA GLN A 163 2.72 14.47 -10.01
C GLN A 163 3.79 15.48 -10.37
N THR A 164 4.34 16.16 -9.37
CA THR A 164 5.44 17.13 -9.48
C THR A 164 6.77 16.48 -9.10
N ALA A 165 7.88 17.17 -9.41
CA ALA A 165 9.23 16.75 -8.98
C ALA A 165 9.31 16.59 -7.44
N LEU A 166 8.62 17.46 -6.68
CA LEU A 166 8.55 17.36 -5.22
C LEU A 166 7.90 16.05 -4.76
N MET A 167 6.79 15.63 -5.38
CA MET A 167 6.11 14.36 -5.06
C MET A 167 6.98 13.15 -5.39
N TRP A 168 7.76 13.22 -6.48
CA TRP A 168 8.72 12.17 -6.83
C TRP A 168 9.86 12.07 -5.81
N ALA A 169 10.47 13.21 -5.42
CA ALA A 169 11.52 13.23 -4.39
C ALA A 169 11.05 12.63 -3.06
N VAL A 170 9.82 13.00 -2.62
CA VAL A 170 9.21 12.44 -1.39
C VAL A 170 8.95 10.95 -1.53
N SER A 171 8.44 10.49 -2.67
CA SER A 171 8.12 9.07 -2.88
C SER A 171 9.36 8.18 -2.81
N GLU A 172 10.51 8.70 -3.22
CA GLU A 172 11.81 8.00 -3.19
C GLU A 172 12.62 8.32 -1.92
N ARG A 173 12.06 9.14 -1.01
CA ARG A 173 12.66 9.51 0.29
C ARG A 173 13.96 10.29 0.17
N HIS A 174 14.06 11.18 -0.82
CA HIS A 174 15.21 12.08 -1.03
C HIS A 174 14.99 13.42 -0.31
N ALA A 175 15.10 13.41 1.02
CA ALA A 175 14.78 14.58 1.85
C ALA A 175 15.63 15.83 1.56
N ASP A 176 16.86 15.66 1.15
CA ASP A 176 17.76 16.74 0.71
C ASP A 176 17.24 17.39 -0.58
N ILE A 177 16.76 16.60 -1.54
CA ILE A 177 16.14 17.10 -2.78
C ILE A 177 14.82 17.76 -2.47
N VAL A 178 14.01 17.21 -1.56
CA VAL A 178 12.78 17.84 -1.08
C VAL A 178 13.06 19.24 -0.57
N LEU A 179 14.07 19.40 0.27
CA LEU A 179 14.47 20.71 0.79
C LEU A 179 14.93 21.67 -0.32
N LEU A 180 15.72 21.18 -1.30
CA LEU A 180 16.16 21.98 -2.45
C LEU A 180 14.98 22.46 -3.29
N LEU A 181 14.04 21.58 -3.63
CA LEU A 181 12.84 21.93 -4.40
C LEU A 181 11.95 22.94 -3.65
N LEU A 182 11.74 22.75 -2.34
CA LEU A 182 10.97 23.68 -1.52
C LEU A 182 11.64 25.07 -1.43
N ASN A 183 12.96 25.12 -1.34
CA ASN A 183 13.71 26.38 -1.36
C ASN A 183 13.67 27.05 -2.73
N ALA A 184 13.50 26.30 -3.81
CA ALA A 184 13.30 26.80 -5.17
C ALA A 184 11.84 27.19 -5.46
N GLY A 185 10.94 27.13 -4.47
CA GLY A 185 9.53 27.53 -4.63
C GLY A 185 8.59 26.40 -5.07
N ALA A 186 8.95 25.14 -4.80
CA ALA A 186 8.01 24.03 -5.00
C ALA A 186 6.80 24.19 -4.08
N ASP A 187 5.60 23.98 -4.63
CA ASP A 187 4.34 24.07 -3.91
C ASP A 187 4.16 22.83 -3.01
N ALA A 188 4.30 23.01 -1.69
CA ALA A 188 4.09 21.97 -0.70
C ALA A 188 2.64 21.48 -0.58
N SER A 189 1.69 22.24 -1.17
CA SER A 189 0.25 21.96 -1.17
C SER A 189 -0.26 21.39 -2.51
N ALA A 190 0.60 21.32 -3.53
CA ALA A 190 0.24 20.78 -4.84
C ALA A 190 -0.42 19.38 -4.70
N ARG A 191 -1.46 19.13 -5.50
CA ARG A 191 -2.18 17.86 -5.45
C ARG A 191 -1.98 17.06 -6.73
N SER A 192 -1.72 15.79 -6.59
CA SER A 192 -1.77 14.86 -7.71
C SER A 192 -3.20 14.79 -8.28
N ARG A 193 -3.33 14.35 -9.53
CA ARG A 193 -4.63 14.27 -10.20
C ARG A 193 -5.56 13.28 -9.50
N VAL A 194 -6.80 13.70 -9.25
CA VAL A 194 -7.87 12.80 -8.82
C VAL A 194 -8.38 12.02 -10.05
N ARG A 195 -8.51 10.72 -9.89
CA ARG A 195 -9.08 9.83 -10.90
C ARG A 195 -10.24 9.06 -10.28
N HIS A 196 -11.42 9.27 -10.81
CA HIS A 196 -12.59 8.51 -10.44
C HIS A 196 -12.49 7.10 -11.04
N ARG A 197 -12.66 6.09 -10.25
CA ARG A 197 -12.63 4.71 -10.69
C ARG A 197 -13.78 3.92 -10.06
N THR A 198 -14.55 3.26 -10.91
CA THR A 198 -15.53 2.28 -10.46
C THR A 198 -14.79 1.00 -10.05
N VAL A 199 -14.96 0.58 -8.82
CA VAL A 199 -14.43 -0.69 -8.30
C VAL A 199 -15.59 -1.60 -7.94
N GLN A 200 -15.41 -2.89 -8.21
CA GLN A 200 -16.38 -3.90 -7.81
C GLN A 200 -16.23 -4.20 -6.31
N LEU A 201 -17.33 -4.21 -5.60
CA LEU A 201 -17.39 -4.68 -4.22
C LEU A 201 -17.55 -6.21 -4.24
N SER A 202 -16.49 -6.91 -3.87
CA SER A 202 -16.55 -8.36 -3.68
C SER A 202 -16.76 -8.68 -2.21
N THR A 203 -17.75 -9.52 -1.93
CA THR A 203 -18.03 -9.97 -0.57
C THR A 203 -17.20 -11.17 -0.16
N ARG A 204 -16.42 -11.76 -1.07
CA ARG A 204 -15.66 -12.97 -0.81
C ARG A 204 -14.32 -12.94 -1.52
N TYR A 205 -13.26 -13.16 -0.77
CA TYR A 205 -11.92 -13.35 -1.32
C TYR A 205 -11.90 -14.59 -2.23
N GLY A 206 -11.58 -14.38 -3.51
CA GLY A 206 -11.43 -15.47 -4.49
C GLY A 206 -12.70 -15.87 -5.26
N ASP A 207 -13.87 -15.32 -4.94
CA ASP A 207 -15.10 -15.59 -5.72
C ASP A 207 -15.36 -14.47 -6.73
N GLN A 208 -14.95 -14.69 -7.97
CA GLN A 208 -15.14 -13.74 -9.08
C GLN A 208 -16.62 -13.57 -9.47
N ASN A 209 -17.52 -14.42 -8.99
CA ASN A 209 -18.93 -14.40 -9.35
C ASN A 209 -19.84 -13.74 -8.31
N SER A 210 -19.32 -13.35 -7.15
CA SER A 210 -20.12 -12.72 -6.07
C SER A 210 -19.95 -11.19 -6.04
N VAL A 211 -20.19 -10.52 -7.17
CA VAL A 211 -20.23 -9.05 -7.22
C VAL A 211 -21.52 -8.58 -6.60
N ARG A 212 -21.45 -7.92 -5.42
CA ARG A 212 -22.64 -7.32 -4.76
C ARG A 212 -22.90 -5.87 -5.12
N GLY A 213 -22.08 -5.29 -5.98
CA GLY A 213 -22.26 -3.92 -6.42
C GLY A 213 -20.97 -3.31 -6.93
N VAL A 214 -21.09 -2.09 -7.36
CA VAL A 214 -19.97 -1.24 -7.76
C VAL A 214 -20.00 0.00 -6.87
N THR A 215 -18.81 0.50 -6.53
CA THR A 215 -18.66 1.80 -5.87
C THR A 215 -17.66 2.63 -6.63
N GLU A 216 -17.85 3.93 -6.59
CA GLU A 216 -16.87 4.86 -7.12
C GLU A 216 -15.86 5.21 -6.04
N VAL A 217 -14.61 5.22 -6.40
CA VAL A 217 -13.51 5.63 -5.52
C VAL A 217 -12.64 6.65 -6.20
N ASP A 218 -12.25 7.64 -5.42
CA ASP A 218 -11.29 8.64 -5.82
C ASP A 218 -9.88 8.17 -5.54
N LEU A 219 -9.07 8.03 -6.60
CA LEU A 219 -7.65 7.68 -6.52
C LEU A 219 -6.81 8.91 -6.82
N GLY A 220 -5.80 9.18 -6.02
CA GLY A 220 -4.96 10.36 -6.17
C GLY A 220 -5.42 11.53 -5.30
N GLY A 221 -5.18 12.76 -5.76
CA GLY A 221 -5.44 13.96 -4.96
C GLY A 221 -4.49 14.10 -3.77
N PHE A 222 -3.36 13.40 -3.79
CA PHE A 222 -2.38 13.39 -2.70
C PHE A 222 -1.48 14.60 -2.78
N THR A 223 -1.28 15.25 -1.64
CA THR A 223 -0.22 16.25 -1.46
C THR A 223 1.13 15.59 -1.19
N PRO A 224 2.27 16.32 -1.31
CA PRO A 224 3.57 15.79 -0.92
C PRO A 224 3.59 15.21 0.51
N LEU A 225 2.88 15.83 1.48
CA LEU A 225 2.78 15.30 2.84
C LEU A 225 2.07 13.94 2.91
N LEU A 226 1.03 13.73 2.12
CA LEU A 226 0.32 12.44 2.05
C LEU A 226 1.20 11.36 1.38
N PHE A 227 2.07 11.74 0.43
CA PHE A 227 3.10 10.84 -0.10
C PHE A 227 4.12 10.47 0.99
N ALA A 228 4.62 11.45 1.76
CA ALA A 228 5.51 11.21 2.90
C ALA A 228 4.88 10.26 3.92
N ALA A 229 3.59 10.48 4.24
CA ALA A 229 2.83 9.64 5.15
C ALA A 229 2.78 8.17 4.70
N ARG A 230 2.63 7.93 3.40
CA ARG A 230 2.57 6.59 2.83
C ARG A 230 3.91 5.86 2.88
N VAL A 231 5.03 6.57 2.65
CA VAL A 231 6.37 5.96 2.59
C VAL A 231 7.15 6.05 3.91
N GLY A 232 6.64 6.81 4.90
CA GLY A 232 7.25 6.95 6.21
C GLY A 232 8.47 7.87 6.25
N ASP A 233 8.52 8.88 5.37
CA ASP A 233 9.64 9.80 5.28
C ASP A 233 9.50 10.97 6.27
N VAL A 234 9.98 10.79 7.49
CA VAL A 234 9.92 11.79 8.56
C VAL A 234 10.70 13.06 8.22
N PRO A 235 11.94 13.00 7.69
CA PRO A 235 12.67 14.21 7.30
C PRO A 235 11.94 15.05 6.25
N SER A 236 11.44 14.42 5.18
CA SER A 236 10.66 15.14 4.16
C SER A 236 9.38 15.74 4.72
N ALA A 237 8.65 15.01 5.57
CA ALA A 237 7.46 15.54 6.25
C ALA A 237 7.80 16.79 7.08
N GLY A 238 8.93 16.76 7.81
CA GLY A 238 9.41 17.92 8.56
C GLY A 238 9.67 19.13 7.68
N HIS A 239 10.34 18.96 6.53
CA HIS A 239 10.59 20.04 5.58
C HIS A 239 9.29 20.58 4.97
N LEU A 240 8.35 19.71 4.60
CA LEU A 240 7.06 20.09 4.05
C LEU A 240 6.23 20.92 5.04
N LEU A 241 6.13 20.47 6.30
CA LEU A 241 5.39 21.18 7.34
C LEU A 241 6.03 22.53 7.68
N ALA A 242 7.37 22.61 7.72
CA ALA A 242 8.09 23.87 7.91
C ALA A 242 7.86 24.87 6.75
N LYS A 243 7.49 24.39 5.58
CA LYS A 243 7.19 25.19 4.39
C LYS A 243 5.68 25.38 4.14
N GLY A 244 4.84 25.12 5.15
CA GLY A 244 3.41 25.47 5.14
C GLY A 244 2.46 24.33 4.73
N ALA A 245 2.92 23.10 4.54
CA ALA A 245 2.02 21.98 4.40
C ALA A 245 1.14 21.85 5.64
N GLN A 246 -0.13 21.50 5.46
CA GLN A 246 -1.10 21.41 6.53
C GLN A 246 -1.06 20.00 7.15
N VAL A 247 -0.79 19.91 8.46
CA VAL A 247 -0.67 18.63 9.19
C VAL A 247 -1.94 17.78 9.12
N ASN A 248 -3.11 18.44 9.07
CA ASN A 248 -4.43 17.81 9.00
C ASN A 248 -4.99 17.71 7.57
N ASP A 249 -4.14 17.94 6.55
CA ASP A 249 -4.58 17.75 5.18
C ASP A 249 -4.99 16.30 4.92
N ALA A 250 -5.99 16.12 4.05
CA ALA A 250 -6.55 14.82 3.73
C ALA A 250 -6.68 14.61 2.22
N ALA A 251 -6.60 13.37 1.79
CA ALA A 251 -6.95 12.94 0.45
C ALA A 251 -8.46 13.12 0.19
N PRO A 252 -8.92 13.17 -1.06
CA PRO A 252 -10.36 13.30 -1.39
C PRO A 252 -11.24 12.25 -0.71
N GLY A 253 -10.71 11.03 -0.47
CA GLY A 253 -11.40 9.98 0.29
C GLY A 253 -11.41 10.19 1.81
N GLY A 254 -10.96 11.35 2.32
CA GLY A 254 -11.00 11.72 3.74
C GLY A 254 -9.85 11.19 4.59
N ALA A 255 -8.90 10.44 4.03
CA ALA A 255 -7.76 9.93 4.78
C ALA A 255 -6.72 11.04 5.03
N SER A 256 -6.51 11.42 6.30
CA SER A 256 -5.47 12.37 6.71
C SER A 256 -4.06 11.74 6.65
N ALA A 257 -3.02 12.59 6.72
CA ALA A 257 -1.64 12.12 6.78
C ALA A 257 -1.41 11.14 7.95
N LEU A 258 -2.01 11.38 9.10
CA LEU A 258 -1.94 10.48 10.27
C LEU A 258 -2.59 9.13 9.99
N VAL A 259 -3.79 9.11 9.39
CA VAL A 259 -4.51 7.88 9.03
C VAL A 259 -3.72 7.09 7.98
N ILE A 260 -3.15 7.76 6.97
CA ILE A 260 -2.32 7.13 5.94
C ILE A 260 -1.05 6.53 6.55
N ALA A 261 -0.36 7.26 7.44
CA ALA A 261 0.84 6.77 8.10
C ALA A 261 0.54 5.53 8.97
N ALA A 262 -0.52 5.56 9.79
CA ALA A 262 -0.95 4.44 10.59
C ALA A 262 -1.33 3.23 9.71
N HIS A 263 -2.12 3.45 8.65
CA HIS A 263 -2.53 2.39 7.73
C HIS A 263 -1.33 1.78 6.96
N SER A 264 -0.32 2.57 6.67
CA SER A 264 0.91 2.13 5.99
C SER A 264 1.95 1.51 6.95
N GLY A 265 1.71 1.50 8.26
CA GLY A 265 2.61 0.99 9.29
C GLY A 265 3.82 1.88 9.52
N GLN A 266 3.65 3.17 9.35
CA GLN A 266 4.71 4.17 9.52
C GLN A 266 4.65 4.81 10.91
N THR A 267 4.85 4.00 11.94
CA THR A 267 4.69 4.38 13.36
C THR A 267 5.51 5.61 13.74
N ALA A 268 6.77 5.69 13.27
CA ALA A 268 7.63 6.84 13.54
C ALA A 268 7.04 8.15 12.98
N LEU A 269 6.53 8.10 11.73
CA LEU A 269 5.92 9.29 11.13
C LEU A 269 4.57 9.62 11.75
N ALA A 270 3.74 8.63 12.07
CA ALA A 270 2.49 8.86 12.81
C ALA A 270 2.75 9.58 14.16
N THR A 271 3.75 9.12 14.92
CA THR A 271 4.17 9.74 16.18
C THR A 271 4.68 11.17 15.97
N PHE A 272 5.45 11.41 14.92
CA PHE A 272 5.95 12.74 14.55
C PHE A 272 4.78 13.69 14.22
N LEU A 273 3.82 13.27 13.40
CA LEU A 273 2.63 14.07 13.05
C LEU A 273 1.77 14.40 14.29
N LEU A 274 1.59 13.44 15.19
CA LEU A 274 0.90 13.68 16.48
C LEU A 274 1.64 14.71 17.34
N GLY A 275 2.96 14.72 17.31
CA GLY A 275 3.78 15.75 17.98
C GLY A 275 3.57 17.15 17.42
N LEU A 276 3.13 17.29 16.19
CA LEU A 276 2.84 18.55 15.50
C LEU A 276 1.36 18.90 15.44
N GLY A 277 0.50 18.22 16.22
CA GLY A 277 -0.92 18.55 16.33
C GLY A 277 -1.80 17.93 15.27
N ALA A 278 -1.41 16.77 14.71
CA ALA A 278 -2.33 16.00 13.89
C ALA A 278 -3.56 15.59 14.71
N ASP A 279 -4.75 15.73 14.10
CA ASP A 279 -6.01 15.30 14.72
C ASP A 279 -6.01 13.76 14.89
N VAL A 280 -5.90 13.34 16.15
CA VAL A 280 -5.83 11.94 16.52
C VAL A 280 -7.12 11.18 16.21
N ASN A 281 -8.26 11.89 16.17
CA ASN A 281 -9.59 11.33 15.91
C ASN A 281 -10.09 11.58 14.48
N ALA A 282 -9.22 12.06 13.58
CA ALA A 282 -9.56 12.21 12.17
C ALA A 282 -10.07 10.85 11.59
N HIS A 283 -11.31 10.84 11.08
CA HIS A 283 -11.98 9.63 10.58
C HIS A 283 -12.73 9.85 9.25
N GLY A 284 -12.45 10.91 8.53
CA GLY A 284 -13.08 11.20 7.23
C GLY A 284 -13.01 10.07 6.20
N ALA A 285 -12.05 9.16 6.34
CA ALA A 285 -11.95 7.94 5.54
C ALA A 285 -12.95 6.85 5.96
N GLY A 286 -13.74 7.07 7.02
CA GLY A 286 -14.63 6.09 7.65
C GLY A 286 -13.95 5.24 8.71
N TYR A 287 -12.66 5.48 8.96
CA TYR A 287 -11.87 4.86 10.02
C TYR A 287 -10.77 5.82 10.50
N SER A 288 -10.35 5.67 11.73
CA SER A 288 -9.29 6.50 12.35
C SER A 288 -7.92 5.82 12.28
N ALA A 289 -6.88 6.56 12.67
CA ALA A 289 -5.54 6.01 12.86
C ALA A 289 -5.51 4.86 13.88
N LEU A 290 -6.36 4.91 14.93
CA LEU A 290 -6.47 3.84 15.93
C LEU A 290 -7.02 2.55 15.30
N HIS A 291 -8.06 2.62 14.47
CA HIS A 291 -8.55 1.46 13.71
C HIS A 291 -7.43 0.85 12.85
N ALA A 292 -6.67 1.69 12.15
CA ALA A 292 -5.58 1.24 11.29
C ALA A 292 -4.45 0.58 12.09
N ALA A 293 -4.08 1.13 13.25
CA ALA A 293 -3.07 0.56 14.15
C ALA A 293 -3.51 -0.82 14.68
N VAL A 294 -4.79 -0.96 15.09
CA VAL A 294 -5.37 -2.24 15.51
C VAL A 294 -5.37 -3.26 14.37
N LEU A 295 -5.80 -2.87 13.18
CA LEU A 295 -5.79 -3.73 11.99
C LEU A 295 -4.38 -4.28 11.71
N ARG A 296 -3.35 -3.49 11.97
CA ARG A 296 -1.96 -3.90 11.78
C ARG A 296 -1.37 -4.68 12.96
N GLY A 297 -2.02 -4.68 14.11
CA GLY A 297 -1.48 -5.25 15.35
C GLY A 297 -0.31 -4.43 15.90
N ASP A 298 -0.28 -3.13 15.61
CA ASP A 298 0.78 -2.22 16.06
C ASP A 298 0.45 -1.71 17.47
N LEU A 299 0.80 -2.50 18.48
CA LEU A 299 0.56 -2.16 19.90
C LEU A 299 1.25 -0.86 20.30
N ASP A 300 2.42 -0.58 19.77
CA ASP A 300 3.18 0.62 20.14
C ASP A 300 2.47 1.87 19.63
N LEU A 301 2.01 1.86 18.37
CA LEU A 301 1.23 2.96 17.82
C LEU A 301 -0.13 3.09 18.52
N VAL A 302 -0.81 1.98 18.86
CA VAL A 302 -2.04 2.00 19.66
C VAL A 302 -1.83 2.75 20.97
N LYS A 303 -0.77 2.43 21.72
CA LYS A 303 -0.44 3.11 22.99
C LYS A 303 -0.18 4.60 22.79
N VAL A 304 0.56 4.97 21.75
CA VAL A 304 0.86 6.38 21.43
C VAL A 304 -0.43 7.13 21.09
N LEU A 305 -1.31 6.56 20.26
CA LEU A 305 -2.58 7.18 19.89
C LEU A 305 -3.49 7.38 21.10
N LEU A 306 -3.63 6.37 21.96
CA LEU A 306 -4.43 6.45 23.19
C LEU A 306 -3.88 7.50 24.15
N ALA A 307 -2.56 7.58 24.34
CA ALA A 307 -1.91 8.61 25.15
C ALA A 307 -2.11 10.03 24.61
N ARG A 308 -2.44 10.16 23.32
CA ARG A 308 -2.75 11.44 22.66
C ARG A 308 -4.26 11.73 22.56
N GLY A 309 -5.11 10.92 23.23
CA GLY A 309 -6.55 11.13 23.31
C GLY A 309 -7.34 10.54 22.13
N ALA A 310 -6.81 9.49 21.48
CA ALA A 310 -7.62 8.73 20.53
C ALA A 310 -8.83 8.14 21.22
N ASP A 311 -10.02 8.31 20.63
CA ASP A 311 -11.26 7.73 21.12
C ASP A 311 -11.28 6.21 20.86
N PRO A 312 -11.23 5.37 21.92
CA PRO A 312 -11.22 3.92 21.77
C PRO A 312 -12.61 3.34 21.43
N ASN A 313 -13.65 4.17 21.43
CA ASN A 313 -15.03 3.78 21.17
C ASN A 313 -15.56 4.26 19.81
N LEU A 314 -14.74 4.98 19.04
CA LEU A 314 -15.14 5.43 17.70
C LEU A 314 -15.47 4.23 16.80
N PRO A 315 -16.68 4.14 16.22
CA PRO A 315 -17.03 3.01 15.36
C PRO A 315 -16.45 3.17 13.96
N LEU A 316 -16.19 2.06 13.30
CA LEU A 316 -15.90 2.03 11.87
C LEU A 316 -17.16 2.44 11.09
N GLU A 317 -17.11 3.49 10.29
CA GLU A 317 -18.28 4.01 9.55
C GLU A 317 -18.42 3.39 8.17
N LYS A 318 -17.33 3.08 7.51
CA LYS A 318 -17.31 2.41 6.20
C LYS A 318 -16.04 1.58 6.02
N GLY A 319 -16.15 0.54 5.19
CA GLY A 319 -15.00 -0.26 4.80
C GLY A 319 -14.02 0.51 3.90
N THR A 320 -12.82 -0.01 3.77
CA THR A 320 -11.88 0.44 2.75
C THR A 320 -12.27 -0.18 1.41
N PRO A 321 -12.14 0.55 0.28
CA PRO A 321 -12.38 -0.02 -1.02
C PRO A 321 -11.50 -1.25 -1.23
N SER A 322 -12.13 -2.40 -1.54
CA SER A 322 -11.42 -3.65 -1.82
C SER A 322 -10.61 -3.49 -3.10
N ARG A 323 -9.28 -3.54 -3.03
CA ARG A 323 -8.42 -3.64 -4.20
C ARG A 323 -8.24 -5.10 -4.55
N TYR A 324 -8.64 -5.49 -5.74
CA TYR A 324 -8.72 -6.86 -6.23
C TYR A 324 -7.40 -7.65 -6.19
N TYR A 325 -6.25 -7.05 -5.95
CA TYR A 325 -4.94 -7.68 -5.83
C TYR A 325 -3.99 -6.93 -4.90
N SER A 326 -4.52 -6.10 -4.00
CA SER A 326 -3.68 -5.38 -3.07
C SER A 326 -3.38 -6.29 -1.88
N LYS A 327 -2.09 -6.38 -1.53
CA LYS A 327 -1.64 -6.96 -0.27
C LYS A 327 -1.88 -5.99 0.90
N ASP A 328 -2.59 -4.89 0.65
CA ASP A 328 -2.82 -3.86 1.63
C ASP A 328 -3.91 -4.33 2.61
N TYR A 329 -3.74 -3.99 3.86
CA TYR A 329 -4.73 -4.18 4.90
C TYR A 329 -6.02 -3.46 4.51
N ALA A 330 -7.18 -4.12 4.70
CA ALA A 330 -8.46 -3.57 4.31
C ALA A 330 -9.54 -3.86 5.37
N PHE A 331 -10.45 -2.91 5.55
CA PHE A 331 -11.67 -3.12 6.31
C PHE A 331 -12.78 -3.54 5.35
N ASN A 332 -13.41 -4.67 5.62
CA ASN A 332 -14.58 -5.11 4.87
C ASN A 332 -15.84 -4.37 5.37
N ASP A 333 -16.84 -4.21 4.51
CA ASP A 333 -18.09 -3.53 4.87
C ASP A 333 -18.88 -4.25 5.98
N ASN A 334 -18.65 -5.55 6.18
CA ASN A 334 -19.25 -6.30 7.29
C ASN A 334 -18.65 -5.96 8.67
N LEU A 335 -17.60 -5.13 8.72
CA LEU A 335 -17.01 -4.62 9.95
C LEU A 335 -17.55 -3.23 10.33
N VAL A 336 -18.47 -2.67 9.54
CA VAL A 336 -19.09 -1.37 9.86
C VAL A 336 -19.79 -1.45 11.20
N GLY A 337 -19.54 -0.46 12.06
CA GLY A 337 -19.97 -0.42 13.45
C GLY A 337 -18.97 -1.01 14.44
N ALA A 338 -17.89 -1.66 13.97
CA ALA A 338 -16.86 -2.21 14.85
C ALA A 338 -16.06 -1.09 15.54
N THR A 339 -15.92 -1.18 16.86
CA THR A 339 -14.99 -0.35 17.63
C THR A 339 -13.57 -0.92 17.55
N PRO A 340 -12.53 -0.13 17.86
CA PRO A 340 -11.16 -0.65 17.98
C PRO A 340 -11.03 -1.88 18.89
N PHE A 341 -11.78 -1.93 19.99
CA PHE A 341 -11.80 -3.08 20.89
C PHE A 341 -12.37 -4.33 20.22
N TRP A 342 -13.50 -4.20 19.53
CA TRP A 342 -14.11 -5.28 18.79
C TRP A 342 -13.17 -5.80 17.68
N LEU A 343 -12.51 -4.89 16.95
CA LEU A 343 -11.53 -5.24 15.92
C LEU A 343 -10.31 -5.96 16.52
N ALA A 344 -9.81 -5.52 17.67
CA ALA A 344 -8.70 -6.20 18.35
C ALA A 344 -9.07 -7.63 18.73
N ALA A 345 -10.30 -7.87 19.19
CA ALA A 345 -10.80 -9.22 19.45
C ALA A 345 -10.90 -10.04 18.15
N ARG A 346 -11.42 -9.44 17.08
CA ARG A 346 -11.57 -10.10 15.76
C ARG A 346 -10.23 -10.49 15.14
N PHE A 347 -9.18 -9.71 15.38
CA PHE A 347 -7.86 -9.94 14.83
C PHE A 347 -6.91 -10.70 15.77
N GLY A 348 -7.39 -11.13 16.94
CA GLY A 348 -6.61 -11.92 17.89
C GLY A 348 -5.49 -11.11 18.56
N GLU A 349 -5.81 -9.92 19.10
CA GLU A 349 -4.83 -9.00 19.71
C GLU A 349 -5.16 -8.73 21.20
N PRO A 350 -4.96 -9.71 22.08
CA PRO A 350 -5.35 -9.58 23.50
C PRO A 350 -4.60 -8.46 24.24
N GLU A 351 -3.36 -8.15 23.88
CA GLU A 351 -2.59 -7.05 24.45
C GLU A 351 -3.17 -5.69 24.03
N ILE A 352 -3.59 -5.56 22.78
CA ILE A 352 -4.27 -4.35 22.28
C ILE A 352 -5.63 -4.19 22.95
N MET A 353 -6.40 -5.29 23.14
CA MET A 353 -7.66 -5.25 23.88
C MET A 353 -7.44 -4.68 25.30
N SER A 354 -6.37 -5.12 25.97
CA SER A 354 -6.01 -4.62 27.32
C SER A 354 -5.67 -3.14 27.32
N ALA A 355 -4.90 -2.68 26.32
CA ALA A 355 -4.53 -1.28 26.19
C ALA A 355 -5.76 -0.40 25.92
N LEU A 356 -6.67 -0.85 25.04
CA LEU A 356 -7.91 -0.15 24.72
C LEU A 356 -8.85 -0.07 25.94
N ALA A 357 -9.05 -1.17 26.65
CA ALA A 357 -9.88 -1.19 27.85
C ALA A 357 -9.30 -0.28 28.96
N GLY A 358 -7.98 -0.29 29.15
CA GLY A 358 -7.29 0.62 30.07
C GLY A 358 -7.47 2.10 29.71
N ALA A 359 -7.75 2.42 28.45
CA ALA A 359 -8.03 3.76 27.97
C ALA A 359 -9.54 4.09 27.87
N GLY A 360 -10.42 3.21 28.40
CA GLY A 360 -11.87 3.48 28.46
C GLY A 360 -12.67 2.93 27.26
N ALA A 361 -12.14 1.98 26.51
CA ALA A 361 -12.95 1.24 25.55
C ALA A 361 -14.07 0.49 26.26
N ASP A 362 -15.28 0.49 25.69
CA ASP A 362 -16.38 -0.35 26.15
C ASP A 362 -16.26 -1.77 25.58
N PRO A 363 -15.92 -2.78 26.40
CA PRO A 363 -15.81 -4.16 25.92
C PRO A 363 -17.14 -4.76 25.48
N ARG A 364 -18.29 -4.17 25.90
CA ARG A 364 -19.65 -4.67 25.60
C ARG A 364 -20.18 -4.10 24.29
N ALA A 365 -19.47 -3.16 23.66
CA ALA A 365 -19.86 -2.65 22.36
C ALA A 365 -19.92 -3.81 21.35
N ALA A 366 -21.03 -3.91 20.65
CA ALA A 366 -21.30 -4.96 19.66
C ALA A 366 -21.59 -4.35 18.29
N LEU A 367 -21.45 -5.16 17.24
CA LEU A 367 -21.90 -4.76 15.91
C LEU A 367 -23.40 -4.51 15.85
N PRO A 368 -23.92 -3.84 14.80
CA PRO A 368 -25.35 -3.61 14.64
C PRO A 368 -26.21 -4.87 14.64
N ASP A 369 -25.66 -6.04 14.32
CA ASP A 369 -26.33 -7.34 14.39
C ASP A 369 -26.25 -7.99 15.78
N GLY A 370 -25.65 -7.33 16.76
CA GLY A 370 -25.45 -7.83 18.11
C GLY A 370 -24.22 -8.74 18.28
N THR A 371 -23.39 -8.92 17.24
CA THR A 371 -22.16 -9.72 17.35
C THR A 371 -21.18 -9.05 18.31
N THR A 372 -20.88 -9.72 19.42
CA THR A 372 -19.98 -9.21 20.48
C THR A 372 -18.51 -9.42 20.15
N ALA A 373 -17.63 -8.75 20.88
CA ALA A 373 -16.18 -8.95 20.77
C ALA A 373 -15.76 -10.41 21.08
N LEU A 374 -16.45 -11.08 22.03
CA LEU A 374 -16.19 -12.50 22.33
C LEU A 374 -16.58 -13.41 21.16
N MET A 375 -17.72 -13.15 20.52
CA MET A 375 -18.10 -13.85 19.28
C MET A 375 -17.09 -13.63 18.16
N ALA A 376 -16.61 -12.39 18.02
CA ALA A 376 -15.58 -12.04 17.04
C ALA A 376 -14.27 -12.80 17.26
N ALA A 377 -13.87 -13.00 18.52
CA ALA A 377 -12.65 -13.69 18.91
C ALA A 377 -12.66 -15.18 18.51
N VAL A 378 -13.79 -15.85 18.55
CA VAL A 378 -13.90 -17.28 18.22
C VAL A 378 -14.10 -17.57 16.74
N ILE A 379 -14.43 -16.56 15.91
CA ILE A 379 -14.49 -16.75 14.46
C ILE A 379 -13.07 -16.98 13.93
N PRO A 380 -12.79 -18.14 13.28
CA PRO A 380 -11.43 -18.44 12.82
C PRO A 380 -10.86 -17.30 11.96
N THR A 381 -9.63 -16.94 12.24
CA THR A 381 -8.88 -15.96 11.44
C THR A 381 -8.42 -16.54 10.10
N ARG A 382 -8.69 -17.81 9.83
CA ARG A 382 -8.45 -18.46 8.53
C ARG A 382 -9.11 -17.64 7.41
N GLY A 383 -8.27 -17.03 6.58
CA GLY A 383 -8.71 -16.11 5.52
C GLY A 383 -8.52 -14.62 5.85
N LEU A 384 -8.43 -14.22 7.13
CA LEU A 384 -7.98 -12.87 7.49
C LEU A 384 -6.47 -12.80 7.68
N GLY A 385 -5.82 -13.89 8.11
CA GLY A 385 -4.36 -14.01 8.21
C GLY A 385 -3.62 -13.82 6.89
N ALA A 386 -4.27 -14.00 5.75
CA ALA A 386 -3.72 -13.63 4.46
C ALA A 386 -3.51 -12.10 4.33
N PHE A 387 -4.26 -11.29 5.06
CA PHE A 387 -4.15 -9.83 5.05
C PHE A 387 -3.11 -9.29 6.04
N ARG A 388 -2.78 -10.07 7.08
CA ARG A 388 -1.73 -9.76 8.06
C ARG A 388 -0.37 -10.37 7.73
N LEU A 389 -0.27 -11.22 6.73
CA LEU A 389 0.90 -12.05 6.43
C LEU A 389 2.10 -11.30 5.82
N GLY A 390 2.12 -9.96 5.79
CA GLY A 390 3.34 -9.22 5.45
C GLY A 390 4.55 -9.70 6.26
N ASP A 391 4.43 -9.76 7.59
CA ASP A 391 5.53 -10.10 8.50
C ASP A 391 5.59 -11.58 8.91
N ARG A 392 4.49 -12.33 8.79
CA ARG A 392 4.45 -13.76 9.17
C ARG A 392 4.79 -14.72 8.03
N ARG A 393 4.75 -14.29 6.76
CA ARG A 393 5.13 -15.14 5.61
C ARG A 393 6.58 -15.58 5.60
N GLU A 394 7.47 -14.85 6.24
CA GLU A 394 8.88 -15.26 6.34
C GLU A 394 9.12 -16.46 7.25
N ARG A 395 8.14 -16.83 8.10
CA ARG A 395 8.25 -17.98 9.03
C ARG A 395 7.71 -19.30 8.48
N TYR A 396 7.01 -19.31 7.34
CA TYR A 396 6.35 -20.51 6.80
C TYR A 396 6.84 -20.83 5.40
N GLN A 397 7.71 -21.82 5.29
CA GLN A 397 8.34 -22.25 4.02
C GLN A 397 7.74 -23.54 3.43
N GLY A 398 6.44 -23.79 3.46
CA GLY A 398 5.87 -24.93 2.75
C GLY A 398 4.37 -25.15 2.97
N PRO A 399 3.64 -25.74 1.98
CA PRO A 399 2.18 -25.86 2.03
C PRO A 399 1.66 -26.89 3.05
N ALA A 400 2.40 -27.95 3.34
CA ALA A 400 1.98 -29.04 4.24
C ALA A 400 2.28 -28.75 5.72
N ASP A 401 3.37 -28.05 6.02
CA ASP A 401 3.72 -27.65 7.39
C ASP A 401 2.86 -26.46 7.89
N ILE A 402 2.28 -25.70 6.97
CA ILE A 402 1.42 -24.56 7.28
C ILE A 402 0.10 -25.00 7.92
N ALA A 403 -0.50 -26.11 7.45
CA ALA A 403 -1.80 -26.56 7.94
C ALA A 403 -1.72 -27.13 9.38
N ALA A 404 -0.71 -27.91 9.70
CA ALA A 404 -0.62 -28.60 11.00
C ALA A 404 -0.11 -27.72 12.14
N LYS A 405 0.80 -26.75 11.87
CA LYS A 405 1.27 -25.78 12.88
C LYS A 405 0.31 -24.61 13.11
N ALA A 406 -0.38 -24.16 12.04
CA ALA A 406 -1.34 -23.08 12.15
C ALA A 406 -2.54 -23.45 13.03
N ASP A 407 -2.95 -24.70 13.05
CA ASP A 407 -4.14 -25.13 13.82
C ASP A 407 -3.96 -25.01 15.34
N GLY A 408 -2.79 -25.33 15.89
CA GLY A 408 -2.54 -25.24 17.33
C GLY A 408 -2.23 -23.82 17.83
N GLU A 409 -1.50 -23.03 17.06
CA GLU A 409 -1.18 -21.64 17.40
C GLU A 409 -2.40 -20.72 17.27
N ASP A 410 -3.22 -20.91 16.24
CA ASP A 410 -4.48 -20.17 16.03
C ASP A 410 -5.49 -20.49 17.13
N GLU A 411 -5.52 -21.72 17.62
CA GLU A 411 -6.41 -22.15 18.70
C GLU A 411 -6.00 -21.54 20.05
N ALA A 412 -4.71 -21.58 20.38
CA ALA A 412 -4.18 -20.97 21.61
C ALA A 412 -4.44 -19.45 21.62
N LEU A 413 -4.27 -18.80 20.48
CA LEU A 413 -4.55 -17.36 20.32
C LEU A 413 -6.05 -17.06 20.45
N THR A 414 -6.91 -17.89 19.86
CA THR A 414 -8.37 -17.80 20.01
C THR A 414 -8.78 -17.88 21.48
N ILE A 415 -8.25 -18.84 22.22
CA ILE A 415 -8.54 -18.99 23.66
C ILE A 415 -8.00 -17.81 24.46
N ALA A 416 -6.77 -17.35 24.19
CA ALA A 416 -6.18 -16.19 24.87
C ALA A 416 -7.02 -14.92 24.64
N THR A 417 -7.47 -14.71 23.39
CA THR A 417 -8.29 -13.54 23.02
C THR A 417 -9.68 -13.63 23.67
N ALA A 418 -10.33 -14.81 23.63
CA ALA A 418 -11.60 -15.04 24.27
C ALA A 418 -11.51 -14.88 25.81
N SER A 419 -10.43 -15.40 26.43
CA SER A 419 -10.19 -15.19 27.86
C SER A 419 -10.07 -13.72 28.19
N ARG A 420 -9.31 -12.98 27.40
CA ARG A 420 -9.13 -11.54 27.60
C ARG A 420 -10.45 -10.77 27.46
N ALA A 421 -11.30 -11.13 26.49
CA ALA A 421 -12.63 -10.53 26.34
C ALA A 421 -13.49 -10.72 27.60
N ILE A 422 -13.54 -11.96 28.12
CA ILE A 422 -14.33 -12.31 29.33
C ILE A 422 -13.75 -11.59 30.56
N ASP A 423 -12.43 -11.60 30.73
CA ASP A 423 -11.75 -10.98 31.87
C ASP A 423 -11.95 -9.43 31.88
N LEU A 424 -12.20 -8.83 30.72
CA LEU A 424 -12.53 -7.41 30.55
C LEU A 424 -14.05 -7.13 30.63
N GLY A 425 -14.88 -8.12 30.89
CA GLY A 425 -16.30 -7.95 31.20
C GLY A 425 -17.26 -8.20 30.05
N VAL A 426 -16.84 -8.86 28.96
CA VAL A 426 -17.76 -9.34 27.95
C VAL A 426 -18.53 -10.54 28.49
N ASP A 427 -19.86 -10.50 28.44
CA ASP A 427 -20.71 -11.60 28.93
C ASP A 427 -20.56 -12.83 28.01
N VAL A 428 -20.20 -13.96 28.61
CA VAL A 428 -20.02 -15.25 27.93
C VAL A 428 -21.33 -15.75 27.32
N ASN A 429 -22.49 -15.34 27.86
CA ASN A 429 -23.84 -15.71 27.43
C ASN A 429 -24.54 -14.63 26.59
N ALA A 430 -23.88 -13.53 26.29
CA ALA A 430 -24.46 -12.52 25.40
C ALA A 430 -24.86 -13.16 24.07
N ALA A 431 -26.03 -12.77 23.56
CA ALA A 431 -26.58 -13.26 22.30
C ALA A 431 -26.66 -12.15 21.25
N ASN A 432 -26.41 -12.49 20.00
CA ASN A 432 -26.65 -11.60 18.87
C ASN A 432 -28.15 -11.48 18.54
N LYS A 433 -28.51 -10.76 17.48
CA LYS A 433 -29.91 -10.58 17.05
C LYS A 433 -30.60 -11.89 16.62
N ASP A 434 -29.84 -12.91 16.23
CA ASP A 434 -30.39 -14.23 15.91
C ASP A 434 -30.57 -15.12 17.16
N GLY A 435 -30.17 -14.60 18.33
CA GLY A 435 -30.19 -15.33 19.59
C GLY A 435 -28.99 -16.26 19.77
N ASP A 436 -28.03 -16.24 18.84
CA ASP A 436 -26.84 -17.07 18.94
C ASP A 436 -25.86 -16.50 19.98
N THR A 437 -25.42 -17.36 20.90
CA THR A 437 -24.32 -17.06 21.83
C THR A 437 -22.98 -17.47 21.21
N THR A 438 -21.88 -17.08 21.84
CA THR A 438 -20.55 -17.50 21.44
C THR A 438 -20.43 -19.04 21.38
N LEU A 439 -21.12 -19.77 22.28
CA LEU A 439 -21.10 -21.23 22.28
C LEU A 439 -21.84 -21.83 21.07
N HIS A 440 -22.92 -21.21 20.58
CA HIS A 440 -23.55 -21.62 19.32
C HIS A 440 -22.59 -21.50 18.16
N MET A 441 -21.87 -20.38 18.07
CA MET A 441 -20.89 -20.15 17.01
C MET A 441 -19.73 -21.14 17.08
N ALA A 442 -19.16 -21.37 18.27
CA ALA A 442 -18.06 -22.32 18.46
C ALA A 442 -18.49 -23.76 18.10
N ALA A 443 -19.72 -24.14 18.44
CA ALA A 443 -20.30 -25.45 18.09
C ALA A 443 -20.52 -25.59 16.57
N GLY A 444 -21.09 -24.56 15.93
CA GLY A 444 -21.31 -24.52 14.48
C GLY A 444 -20.03 -24.48 13.64
N LEU A 445 -18.89 -24.15 14.25
CA LEU A 445 -17.57 -24.13 13.64
C LEU A 445 -16.69 -25.29 14.08
N ALA A 446 -17.19 -26.22 14.90
CA ALA A 446 -16.48 -27.38 15.46
C ALA A 446 -15.19 -27.04 16.22
N LEU A 447 -15.16 -25.90 16.92
CA LEU A 447 -14.00 -25.43 17.67
C LEU A 447 -13.93 -26.09 19.06
N GLY A 448 -13.50 -27.35 19.12
CA GLY A 448 -13.53 -28.17 20.33
C GLY A 448 -12.92 -27.51 21.57
N PRO A 449 -11.66 -27.08 21.56
CA PRO A 449 -11.04 -26.40 22.70
C PRO A 449 -11.72 -25.08 23.09
N ALA A 450 -12.22 -24.30 22.13
CA ALA A 450 -13.00 -23.10 22.44
C ALA A 450 -14.33 -23.44 23.14
N ILE A 451 -15.00 -24.55 22.74
CA ILE A 451 -16.20 -25.05 23.41
C ILE A 451 -15.88 -25.42 24.87
N GLU A 452 -14.83 -26.23 25.13
CA GLU A 452 -14.41 -26.60 26.48
C GLU A 452 -14.09 -25.38 27.33
N PHE A 453 -13.36 -24.42 26.77
CA PHE A 453 -13.02 -23.16 27.42
C PHE A 453 -14.27 -22.34 27.79
N LEU A 454 -15.19 -22.14 26.85
CA LEU A 454 -16.42 -21.34 27.06
C LEU A 454 -17.32 -21.98 28.11
N VAL A 455 -17.50 -23.31 28.08
CA VAL A 455 -18.27 -24.04 29.11
C VAL A 455 -17.61 -23.90 30.49
N LYS A 456 -16.29 -24.01 30.58
CA LYS A 456 -15.54 -23.77 31.82
C LYS A 456 -15.71 -22.34 32.35
N LYS A 457 -15.92 -21.36 31.46
CA LYS A 457 -16.18 -19.95 31.81
C LYS A 457 -17.67 -19.66 32.07
N GLY A 458 -18.54 -20.69 32.03
CA GLY A 458 -19.96 -20.57 32.39
C GLY A 458 -20.91 -20.34 31.19
N ALA A 459 -20.48 -20.69 29.97
CA ALA A 459 -21.37 -20.65 28.82
C ALA A 459 -22.52 -21.66 28.98
N SER A 460 -23.75 -21.22 28.69
CA SER A 460 -24.96 -22.01 28.84
C SER A 460 -25.10 -23.03 27.70
N LEU A 461 -25.00 -24.32 28.04
CA LEU A 461 -25.23 -25.43 27.11
C LEU A 461 -26.70 -25.54 26.61
N GLY A 462 -27.64 -25.00 27.37
CA GLY A 462 -29.08 -25.02 27.07
C GLY A 462 -29.60 -23.73 26.46
N ALA A 463 -28.76 -22.73 26.18
CA ALA A 463 -29.19 -21.50 25.52
C ALA A 463 -29.88 -21.83 24.20
N ARG A 464 -31.00 -21.17 23.89
CA ARG A 464 -31.75 -21.35 22.62
C ARG A 464 -31.70 -20.08 21.79
N ASN A 465 -31.33 -20.19 20.52
CA ASN A 465 -31.42 -19.09 19.60
C ASN A 465 -32.88 -18.86 19.11
N GLN A 466 -33.10 -17.87 18.26
CA GLN A 466 -34.48 -17.56 17.75
C GLN A 466 -35.12 -18.72 16.95
N LYS A 467 -34.32 -19.66 16.44
CA LYS A 467 -34.81 -20.88 15.78
C LYS A 467 -35.05 -22.02 16.75
N GLY A 468 -34.90 -21.77 18.07
CA GLY A 468 -35.04 -22.78 19.12
C GLY A 468 -33.88 -23.76 19.19
N LEU A 469 -32.80 -23.54 18.43
CA LEU A 469 -31.61 -24.41 18.42
C LEU A 469 -30.75 -24.17 19.65
N THR A 470 -30.23 -25.23 20.26
CA THR A 470 -29.19 -25.18 21.28
C THR A 470 -27.81 -25.32 20.64
N PRO A 471 -26.67 -25.00 21.33
CA PRO A 471 -25.35 -25.27 20.83
C PRO A 471 -25.16 -26.73 20.35
N LEU A 472 -25.81 -27.68 20.97
CA LEU A 472 -25.78 -29.07 20.53
C LEU A 472 -26.52 -29.28 19.21
N THR A 473 -27.75 -28.75 19.08
CA THR A 473 -28.58 -28.97 17.88
C THR A 473 -28.12 -28.17 16.68
N VAL A 474 -27.38 -27.06 16.88
CA VAL A 474 -26.69 -26.30 15.80
C VAL A 474 -25.72 -27.18 15.03
N THR A 475 -25.04 -28.13 15.66
CA THR A 475 -24.08 -29.03 14.97
C THR A 475 -24.76 -29.85 13.85
N SER A 476 -26.03 -30.11 13.96
CA SER A 476 -26.84 -30.87 12.99
C SER A 476 -27.66 -29.97 12.05
N ALA A 477 -27.67 -28.66 12.29
CA ALA A 477 -28.42 -27.73 11.46
C ALA A 477 -27.82 -27.66 10.02
N ARG A 478 -28.70 -27.40 9.04
CA ARG A 478 -28.26 -27.17 7.66
C ARG A 478 -27.45 -25.90 7.58
N PRO A 479 -26.37 -25.89 6.78
CA PRO A 479 -25.60 -24.69 6.57
C PRO A 479 -26.50 -23.56 6.05
N GLU A 480 -26.55 -22.47 6.77
CA GLU A 480 -27.26 -21.26 6.36
C GLU A 480 -26.23 -20.14 6.09
N ARG A 481 -26.54 -19.33 5.09
CA ARG A 481 -25.79 -18.11 4.83
C ARG A 481 -26.56 -16.95 5.44
N GLY A 482 -25.88 -16.14 6.22
CA GLY A 482 -26.42 -14.88 6.71
C GLY A 482 -26.79 -13.91 5.58
N PRO A 483 -27.52 -12.83 5.85
CA PRO A 483 -28.00 -11.87 4.85
C PRO A 483 -26.87 -11.25 4.00
N GLN A 484 -25.67 -11.21 4.51
CA GLN A 484 -24.46 -10.71 3.82
C GLN A 484 -23.61 -11.86 3.24
N GLY A 485 -24.13 -13.10 3.18
CA GLY A 485 -23.44 -14.25 2.60
C GLY A 485 -22.38 -14.86 3.48
N GLN A 486 -22.21 -14.38 4.74
CA GLN A 486 -21.35 -15.03 5.72
C GLN A 486 -21.92 -16.40 6.06
N VAL A 487 -21.04 -17.40 6.22
CA VAL A 487 -21.46 -18.71 6.72
C VAL A 487 -21.69 -18.56 8.22
N VAL A 488 -22.95 -18.61 8.63
CA VAL A 488 -23.33 -18.50 10.05
C VAL A 488 -22.96 -19.79 10.78
N TYR A 489 -23.11 -20.93 10.10
CA TYR A 489 -22.64 -22.25 10.59
C TYR A 489 -21.75 -22.88 9.53
N GLY A 490 -20.60 -23.43 9.93
CA GLY A 490 -19.65 -24.05 9.03
C GLY A 490 -20.25 -25.23 8.27
N PHE A 491 -19.72 -25.49 7.09
CA PHE A 491 -19.96 -26.76 6.40
C PHE A 491 -19.18 -27.86 7.12
N LEU A 492 -19.70 -28.30 8.29
CA LEU A 492 -19.09 -29.37 9.03
C LEU A 492 -19.25 -30.69 8.27
N THR A 493 -18.18 -31.46 8.19
CA THR A 493 -18.24 -32.85 7.76
C THR A 493 -19.07 -33.67 8.74
N ALA A 494 -19.52 -34.84 8.33
CA ALA A 494 -20.27 -35.73 9.22
C ALA A 494 -19.43 -36.09 10.48
N GLU A 495 -18.12 -36.27 10.30
CA GLU A 495 -17.21 -36.59 11.40
C GLU A 495 -17.05 -35.42 12.39
N GLU A 496 -16.89 -34.20 11.90
CA GLU A 496 -16.81 -33.00 12.74
C GLU A 496 -18.09 -32.78 13.54
N ARG A 497 -19.27 -32.97 12.91
CA ARG A 497 -20.56 -32.87 13.58
C ARG A 497 -20.66 -33.87 14.73
N GLU A 498 -20.35 -35.15 14.46
CA GLU A 498 -20.44 -36.20 15.46
C GLU A 498 -19.45 -35.97 16.61
N ARG A 499 -18.22 -35.60 16.28
CA ARG A 499 -17.17 -35.28 17.27
C ARG A 499 -17.61 -34.14 18.18
N THR A 500 -18.14 -33.04 17.59
CA THR A 500 -18.58 -31.85 18.34
C THR A 500 -19.82 -32.15 19.19
N ALA A 501 -20.80 -32.87 18.65
CA ALA A 501 -21.97 -33.28 19.41
C ALA A 501 -21.61 -34.21 20.58
N LYS A 502 -20.69 -35.14 20.38
CA LYS A 502 -20.15 -36.04 21.44
C LYS A 502 -19.45 -35.23 22.54
N LEU A 503 -18.66 -34.21 22.15
CA LEU A 503 -18.01 -33.31 23.11
C LEU A 503 -19.05 -32.56 23.95
N LEU A 504 -20.03 -31.91 23.30
CA LEU A 504 -21.05 -31.14 24.00
C LEU A 504 -21.88 -32.00 24.97
N ARG A 505 -22.26 -33.26 24.58
CA ARG A 505 -22.94 -34.21 25.48
C ARG A 505 -22.05 -34.58 26.66
N ARG A 506 -20.74 -34.82 26.44
CA ARG A 506 -19.79 -35.07 27.52
C ARG A 506 -19.71 -33.93 28.53
N LEU A 507 -19.86 -32.67 28.03
CA LEU A 507 -19.87 -31.47 28.86
C LEU A 507 -21.23 -31.19 29.55
N GLY A 508 -22.24 -32.03 29.30
CA GLY A 508 -23.55 -31.95 29.95
C GLY A 508 -24.67 -31.33 29.10
N ALA A 509 -24.47 -31.17 27.79
CA ALA A 509 -25.56 -30.70 26.92
C ALA A 509 -26.66 -31.76 26.81
N THR A 510 -27.91 -31.33 26.95
CA THR A 510 -29.14 -32.11 26.71
C THR A 510 -29.85 -31.60 25.45
N GLU A 511 -30.68 -32.44 24.80
CA GLU A 511 -31.41 -32.07 23.58
C GLU A 511 -32.48 -31.01 23.80
#